data_8797b931533c2b861125badff4ce1a5a
#
_entry.id   8797b931533c2b861125badff4ce1a5a
#
_cell.length_a   1.000
_cell.length_b   1.000
_cell.length_c   1.000
_cell.angle_alpha   90.00
_cell.angle_beta   90.00
_cell.angle_gamma   90.00
#
_symmetry.space_group_name_H-M   'P 1'
#
loop_
_entity.id
_entity.type
_entity.pdbx_description
1 polymer ?
#
loop_
_entity_poly.entity_id
_entity_poly.type
_entity_poly.pdbx_seq_one_letter_code
_entity_poly.pdbx_strand_id
1 'polypeptide(L)'
;LKRIKKNNKFIYLISPSKIKSNNFYIELDKVLSSKKVSFFQLRLKKEKKTNKIFIGKKIKKICKKHKVKFIINDDPIITKKLNADGCHLGQKDMNILKARKILKNKIIGITCHNSINLAKKAIKNKADYLAFGAFYSSKTKKIKYRTNLKILNLAKKITNTPIVAIGGIKLSNYKKLLLNKANFLAISGYIW
;
A
#
# COMPACT_ATOMS: atom_id res chain seq x y z
N LEU A 1 14.15 9.14 3.73
CA LEU A 1 13.47 8.94 5.04
C LEU A 1 12.48 10.06 5.40
N LYS A 2 12.57 11.24 4.77
CA LYS A 2 11.63 12.38 4.98
C LYS A 2 10.26 12.25 4.29
N ARG A 3 10.03 11.22 3.44
CA ARG A 3 8.84 11.11 2.58
C ARG A 3 7.59 10.58 3.29
N ILE A 4 7.76 9.83 4.37
CA ILE A 4 6.66 9.27 5.16
C ILE A 4 6.80 9.73 6.60
N LYS A 5 6.04 10.77 6.98
CA LYS A 5 5.99 11.27 8.36
C LYS A 5 5.19 10.30 9.24
N LYS A 6 5.65 10.08 10.47
CA LYS A 6 4.94 9.34 11.52
C LYS A 6 3.81 10.22 12.05
N ASN A 7 2.62 10.11 11.47
CA ASN A 7 1.39 10.74 11.97
C ASN A 7 0.54 9.68 12.64
N ASN A 8 -0.43 10.07 13.47
CA ASN A 8 -1.45 9.18 14.10
C ASN A 8 -2.33 8.44 13.08
N LYS A 9 -2.01 8.52 11.81
CA LYS A 9 -2.66 7.86 10.68
C LYS A 9 -1.90 6.58 10.36
N PHE A 10 -2.48 5.43 10.65
CA PHE A 10 -1.83 4.13 10.45
C PHE A 10 -2.53 3.23 9.42
N ILE A 11 -3.61 3.71 8.81
CA ILE A 11 -4.35 2.92 7.81
C ILE A 11 -3.75 3.17 6.42
N TYR A 12 -3.45 2.06 5.74
CA TYR A 12 -3.12 1.96 4.34
C TYR A 12 -4.31 1.32 3.63
N LEU A 13 -5.18 2.13 3.04
CA LEU A 13 -6.41 1.64 2.41
C LEU A 13 -6.15 1.19 0.98
N ILE A 14 -6.66 0.01 0.61
CA ILE A 14 -6.56 -0.53 -0.76
C ILE A 14 -7.95 -0.57 -1.37
N SER A 15 -8.11 -0.14 -2.62
CA SER A 15 -9.37 -0.17 -3.35
C SER A 15 -9.96 -1.58 -3.45
N PRO A 16 -11.27 -1.73 -3.66
CA PRO A 16 -11.84 -3.00 -4.12
C PRO A 16 -11.23 -3.41 -5.46
N SER A 17 -11.39 -4.68 -5.84
CA SER A 17 -10.83 -5.23 -7.09
C SER A 17 -11.50 -4.68 -8.35
N LYS A 18 -12.75 -4.18 -8.22
CA LYS A 18 -13.54 -3.50 -9.25
C LYS A 18 -14.25 -2.29 -8.64
N ILE A 19 -14.36 -1.21 -9.38
CA ILE A 19 -15.14 -0.02 -9.03
C ILE A 19 -16.30 0.05 -10.03
N LYS A 20 -17.52 -0.25 -9.55
CA LYS A 20 -18.70 -0.45 -10.41
C LYS A 20 -19.62 0.77 -10.51
N SER A 21 -19.61 1.67 -9.52
CA SER A 21 -20.56 2.79 -9.43
C SER A 21 -19.92 4.06 -8.91
N ASN A 22 -20.59 5.18 -9.12
CA ASN A 22 -20.20 6.48 -8.57
C ASN A 22 -20.30 6.51 -7.04
N ASN A 23 -21.11 5.66 -6.42
CA ASN A 23 -21.23 5.56 -4.96
C ASN A 23 -19.88 5.30 -4.28
N PHE A 24 -18.99 4.52 -4.93
CA PHE A 24 -17.63 4.30 -4.42
C PHE A 24 -16.87 5.59 -4.10
N TYR A 25 -17.02 6.64 -4.90
CA TYR A 25 -16.31 7.90 -4.67
C TYR A 25 -16.86 8.66 -3.45
N ILE A 26 -18.16 8.55 -3.21
CA ILE A 26 -18.83 9.12 -2.03
C ILE A 26 -18.36 8.38 -0.78
N GLU A 27 -18.36 7.05 -0.82
CA GLU A 27 -17.87 6.22 0.28
C GLU A 27 -16.37 6.46 0.55
N LEU A 28 -15.56 6.57 -0.50
CA LEU A 28 -14.14 6.89 -0.36
C LEU A 28 -13.95 8.25 0.32
N ASP A 29 -14.67 9.29 -0.09
CA ASP A 29 -14.59 10.63 0.51
C ASP A 29 -14.93 10.55 2.01
N LYS A 30 -16.02 9.85 2.36
CA LYS A 30 -16.45 9.62 3.76
C LYS A 30 -15.40 8.85 4.57
N VAL A 31 -14.80 7.79 4.02
CA VAL A 31 -13.75 7.02 4.73
C VAL A 31 -12.51 7.86 4.95
N LEU A 32 -12.08 8.65 3.94
CA LEU A 32 -10.88 9.48 4.06
C LEU A 32 -11.07 10.67 5.02
N SER A 33 -12.30 11.16 5.20
CA SER A 33 -12.61 12.23 6.16
C SER A 33 -12.37 11.83 7.62
N SER A 34 -12.30 10.53 7.93
CA SER A 34 -11.94 9.99 9.25
C SER A 34 -10.57 10.44 9.77
N LYS A 35 -9.72 10.99 8.90
CA LYS A 35 -8.33 11.42 9.19
C LYS A 35 -7.42 10.30 9.72
N LYS A 36 -7.81 9.01 9.61
CA LYS A 36 -7.00 7.84 10.04
C LYS A 36 -6.20 7.21 8.89
N VAL A 37 -6.50 7.57 7.63
CA VAL A 37 -5.88 7.00 6.43
C VAL A 37 -4.66 7.82 6.02
N SER A 38 -3.49 7.15 5.90
CA SER A 38 -2.24 7.74 5.37
C SER A 38 -2.11 7.55 3.87
N PHE A 39 -2.48 6.37 3.39
CA PHE A 39 -2.32 5.94 2.00
C PHE A 39 -3.60 5.38 1.45
N PHE A 40 -3.88 5.70 0.20
CA PHE A 40 -4.88 4.99 -0.61
C PHE A 40 -4.20 4.39 -1.84
N GLN A 41 -4.29 3.06 -2.00
CA GLN A 41 -3.76 2.34 -3.16
C GLN A 41 -4.88 1.97 -4.13
N LEU A 42 -4.78 2.43 -5.37
CA LEU A 42 -5.63 1.99 -6.47
C LEU A 42 -5.12 0.66 -7.04
N ARG A 43 -5.89 -0.44 -6.84
CA ARG A 43 -5.52 -1.80 -7.23
C ARG A 43 -6.59 -2.46 -8.10
N LEU A 44 -6.61 -2.14 -9.38
CA LEU A 44 -7.55 -2.65 -10.39
C LEU A 44 -6.80 -3.57 -11.39
N LYS A 45 -6.44 -4.78 -10.98
CA LYS A 45 -5.55 -5.67 -11.78
C LYS A 45 -6.11 -6.03 -13.16
N LYS A 46 -7.43 -6.23 -13.26
CA LYS A 46 -8.11 -6.65 -14.50
C LYS A 46 -8.57 -5.49 -15.39
N GLU A 47 -8.45 -4.25 -14.95
CA GLU A 47 -8.89 -3.08 -15.71
C GLU A 47 -7.90 -2.67 -16.80
N LYS A 48 -8.42 -2.14 -17.93
CA LYS A 48 -7.63 -1.51 -19.00
C LYS A 48 -6.89 -0.28 -18.46
N LYS A 49 -5.72 0.03 -19.03
CA LYS A 49 -4.90 1.18 -18.59
C LYS A 49 -5.66 2.51 -18.70
N THR A 50 -6.42 2.71 -19.77
CA THR A 50 -7.25 3.92 -19.99
C THR A 50 -8.24 4.11 -18.84
N ASN A 51 -8.95 3.05 -18.46
CA ASN A 51 -9.94 3.08 -17.38
C ASN A 51 -9.27 3.30 -16.00
N LYS A 52 -8.11 2.67 -15.74
CA LYS A 52 -7.32 2.95 -14.53
C LYS A 52 -6.95 4.44 -14.41
N ILE A 53 -6.59 5.08 -15.54
CA ILE A 53 -6.24 6.50 -15.57
C ILE A 53 -7.47 7.36 -15.31
N PHE A 54 -8.60 7.06 -15.95
CA PHE A 54 -9.86 7.80 -15.74
C PHE A 54 -10.30 7.75 -14.26
N ILE A 55 -10.39 6.54 -13.70
CA ILE A 55 -10.73 6.32 -12.28
C ILE A 55 -9.70 7.00 -11.37
N GLY A 56 -8.42 6.84 -11.69
CA GLY A 56 -7.33 7.39 -10.91
C GLY A 56 -7.34 8.91 -10.81
N LYS A 57 -7.77 9.63 -11.87
CA LYS A 57 -7.94 11.09 -11.85
C LYS A 57 -8.98 11.54 -10.81
N LYS A 58 -10.14 10.84 -10.74
CA LYS A 58 -11.18 11.12 -9.76
C LYS A 58 -10.69 10.86 -8.34
N ILE A 59 -10.10 9.69 -8.09
CA ILE A 59 -9.57 9.30 -6.79
C ILE A 59 -8.47 10.25 -6.31
N LYS A 60 -7.57 10.67 -7.20
CA LYS A 60 -6.52 11.61 -6.85
C LYS A 60 -7.05 12.92 -6.28
N LYS A 61 -8.15 13.46 -6.84
CA LYS A 61 -8.80 14.68 -6.32
C LYS A 61 -9.27 14.47 -4.88
N ILE A 62 -9.93 13.31 -4.61
CA ILE A 62 -10.41 12.97 -3.27
C ILE A 62 -9.24 12.79 -2.29
N CYS A 63 -8.21 12.05 -2.68
CA CYS A 63 -7.01 11.87 -1.85
C CYS A 63 -6.33 13.21 -1.51
N LYS A 64 -6.23 14.12 -2.48
CA LYS A 64 -5.66 15.47 -2.28
C LYS A 64 -6.48 16.29 -1.26
N LYS A 65 -7.81 16.28 -1.37
CA LYS A 65 -8.74 16.94 -0.42
C LYS A 65 -8.46 16.53 1.03
N HIS A 66 -8.24 15.24 1.28
CA HIS A 66 -8.02 14.69 2.61
C HIS A 66 -6.53 14.56 3.02
N LYS A 67 -5.61 15.08 2.21
CA LYS A 67 -4.14 14.97 2.43
C LYS A 67 -3.68 13.51 2.62
N VAL A 68 -4.27 12.57 1.84
CA VAL A 68 -3.94 11.15 1.79
C VAL A 68 -3.02 10.90 0.60
N LYS A 69 -1.95 10.11 0.79
CA LYS A 69 -1.02 9.75 -0.27
C LYS A 69 -1.64 8.76 -1.25
N PHE A 70 -1.70 9.13 -2.53
CA PHE A 70 -2.27 8.30 -3.58
C PHE A 70 -1.21 7.40 -4.22
N ILE A 71 -1.40 6.09 -4.12
CA ILE A 71 -0.47 5.04 -4.59
C ILE A 71 -1.11 4.24 -5.72
N ILE A 72 -0.35 3.97 -6.78
CA ILE A 72 -0.75 3.08 -7.88
C ILE A 72 -0.14 1.70 -7.66
N ASN A 73 -0.94 0.65 -7.85
CA ASN A 73 -0.47 -0.72 -7.76
C ASN A 73 0.22 -1.14 -9.07
N ASP A 74 1.41 -1.77 -8.97
CA ASP A 74 2.20 -2.47 -10.01
C ASP A 74 2.74 -1.59 -11.17
N ASP A 75 2.23 -0.38 -11.44
CA ASP A 75 2.50 0.35 -12.69
C ASP A 75 3.13 1.74 -12.48
N PRO A 76 4.47 1.86 -12.59
CA PRO A 76 5.18 3.15 -12.52
C PRO A 76 4.82 4.13 -13.62
N ILE A 77 4.44 3.63 -14.82
CA ILE A 77 4.08 4.50 -15.96
C ILE A 77 2.75 5.21 -15.66
N ILE A 78 1.73 4.46 -15.20
CA ILE A 78 0.44 5.05 -14.77
C ILE A 78 0.67 5.99 -13.58
N THR A 79 1.55 5.64 -12.65
CA THR A 79 1.92 6.49 -11.52
C THR A 79 2.44 7.85 -11.98
N LYS A 80 3.36 7.86 -12.96
CA LYS A 80 3.91 9.09 -13.57
C LYS A 80 2.81 9.87 -14.29
N LYS A 81 2.00 9.20 -15.14
CA LYS A 81 0.94 9.81 -15.94
C LYS A 81 -0.14 10.48 -15.08
N LEU A 82 -0.52 9.85 -13.96
CA LEU A 82 -1.47 10.42 -12.98
C LEU A 82 -0.81 11.45 -12.06
N ASN A 83 0.50 11.59 -12.10
CA ASN A 83 1.25 12.30 -11.07
C ASN A 83 0.80 11.90 -9.66
N ALA A 84 0.66 10.58 -9.42
CA ALA A 84 0.35 10.04 -8.11
C ALA A 84 1.55 10.19 -7.15
N ASP A 85 1.32 10.05 -5.84
CA ASP A 85 2.40 10.19 -4.83
C ASP A 85 3.41 9.05 -4.89
N GLY A 86 3.01 7.86 -5.36
CA GLY A 86 3.90 6.71 -5.45
C GLY A 86 3.31 5.48 -6.11
N CYS A 87 4.12 4.41 -6.09
CA CYS A 87 3.80 3.10 -6.64
C CYS A 87 4.09 2.00 -5.63
N HIS A 88 3.27 0.94 -5.61
CA HIS A 88 3.54 -0.28 -4.87
C HIS A 88 3.85 -1.41 -5.84
N LEU A 89 4.99 -2.09 -5.65
CA LEU A 89 5.49 -3.14 -6.54
C LEU A 89 5.55 -4.49 -5.81
N GLY A 90 5.07 -5.52 -6.46
CA GLY A 90 5.29 -6.91 -6.09
C GLY A 90 6.59 -7.47 -6.71
N GLN A 91 6.91 -8.72 -6.40
CA GLN A 91 8.17 -9.35 -6.82
C GLN A 91 8.24 -9.70 -8.32
N LYS A 92 7.07 -9.73 -9.01
CA LYS A 92 6.97 -10.01 -10.46
C LYS A 92 6.77 -8.75 -11.29
N ASP A 93 6.65 -7.59 -10.64
CA ASP A 93 6.41 -6.31 -11.30
C ASP A 93 7.75 -5.68 -11.74
N MET A 94 7.70 -4.46 -12.24
CA MET A 94 8.90 -3.73 -12.65
C MET A 94 9.92 -3.66 -11.50
N ASN A 95 11.18 -3.97 -11.81
CA ASN A 95 12.27 -3.85 -10.84
C ASN A 95 12.34 -2.43 -10.25
N ILE A 96 12.62 -2.35 -8.94
CA ILE A 96 12.66 -1.08 -8.19
C ILE A 96 13.64 -0.06 -8.78
N LEU A 97 14.80 -0.48 -9.29
CA LEU A 97 15.79 0.42 -9.89
C LEU A 97 15.26 1.07 -11.19
N LYS A 98 14.59 0.26 -12.04
CA LYS A 98 13.91 0.77 -13.24
C LYS A 98 12.75 1.70 -12.87
N ALA A 99 11.94 1.32 -11.88
CA ALA A 99 10.85 2.14 -11.39
C ALA A 99 11.36 3.46 -10.79
N ARG A 100 12.49 3.45 -10.08
CA ARG A 100 13.11 4.64 -9.50
C ARG A 100 13.59 5.64 -10.56
N LYS A 101 14.13 5.14 -11.70
CA LYS A 101 14.48 6.01 -12.85
C LYS A 101 13.25 6.78 -13.38
N ILE A 102 12.07 6.11 -13.45
CA ILE A 102 10.82 6.72 -13.93
C ILE A 102 10.21 7.67 -12.90
N LEU A 103 10.17 7.24 -11.64
CA LEU A 103 9.43 7.90 -10.57
C LEU A 103 10.26 8.91 -9.78
N LYS A 104 11.60 8.92 -9.97
CA LYS A 104 12.52 9.85 -9.28
C LYS A 104 12.25 9.88 -7.76
N ASN A 105 11.71 10.98 -7.28
CA ASN A 105 11.47 11.24 -5.85
C ASN A 105 10.13 10.75 -5.31
N LYS A 106 9.32 10.02 -6.09
CA LYS A 106 8.04 9.48 -5.63
C LYS A 106 8.23 8.25 -4.73
N ILE A 107 7.21 7.96 -3.93
CA ILE A 107 7.21 6.83 -3.00
C ILE A 107 7.20 5.51 -3.79
N ILE A 108 8.09 4.57 -3.45
CA ILE A 108 8.08 3.20 -3.98
C ILE A 108 8.03 2.23 -2.79
N GLY A 109 6.94 1.49 -2.69
CA GLY A 109 6.79 0.40 -1.73
C GLY A 109 7.00 -0.96 -2.36
N ILE A 110 7.52 -1.90 -1.60
CA ILE A 110 7.84 -3.25 -2.09
C ILE A 110 7.17 -4.32 -1.22
N THR A 111 6.52 -5.28 -1.87
CA THR A 111 6.04 -6.52 -1.23
C THR A 111 7.23 -7.42 -0.87
N CYS A 112 7.38 -7.76 0.41
CA CYS A 112 8.42 -8.67 0.90
C CYS A 112 7.87 -10.03 1.35
N HIS A 113 6.56 -10.26 1.23
CA HIS A 113 5.90 -11.50 1.67
C HIS A 113 6.22 -11.83 3.14
N ASN A 114 6.91 -12.94 3.39
CA ASN A 114 7.42 -13.38 4.70
C ASN A 114 8.97 -13.47 4.72
N SER A 115 9.67 -12.70 3.89
CA SER A 115 11.10 -12.87 3.64
C SER A 115 11.91 -11.63 4.05
N ILE A 116 12.83 -11.83 4.99
CA ILE A 116 13.84 -10.83 5.37
C ILE A 116 14.83 -10.59 4.23
N ASN A 117 15.15 -11.59 3.43
CA ASN A 117 16.06 -11.42 2.29
C ASN A 117 15.46 -10.49 1.22
N LEU A 118 14.15 -10.61 0.94
CA LEU A 118 13.47 -9.66 0.06
C LEU A 118 13.46 -8.24 0.66
N ALA A 119 13.31 -8.12 1.98
CA ALA A 119 13.38 -6.84 2.66
C ALA A 119 14.78 -6.22 2.55
N LYS A 120 15.85 -6.98 2.84
CA LYS A 120 17.23 -6.52 2.67
C LYS A 120 17.51 -6.02 1.25
N LYS A 121 17.06 -6.78 0.22
CA LYS A 121 17.17 -6.38 -1.20
C LYS A 121 16.40 -5.08 -1.48
N ALA A 122 15.19 -4.93 -0.96
CA ALA A 122 14.39 -3.73 -1.14
C ALA A 122 15.03 -2.50 -0.47
N ILE A 123 15.57 -2.66 0.74
CA ILE A 123 16.29 -1.61 1.48
C ILE A 123 17.53 -1.15 0.70
N LYS A 124 18.36 -2.11 0.24
CA LYS A 124 19.55 -1.81 -0.59
C LYS A 124 19.17 -0.97 -1.81
N ASN A 125 18.03 -1.23 -2.41
CA ASN A 125 17.52 -0.51 -3.58
C ASN A 125 16.64 0.71 -3.23
N LYS A 126 16.71 1.22 -1.98
CA LYS A 126 16.05 2.44 -1.51
C LYS A 126 14.51 2.41 -1.64
N ALA A 127 13.88 1.30 -1.24
CA ALA A 127 12.44 1.25 -1.04
C ALA A 127 12.01 2.22 0.06
N ASP A 128 10.89 2.92 -0.12
CA ASP A 128 10.36 3.89 0.84
C ASP A 128 9.50 3.22 1.93
N TYR A 129 8.93 2.03 1.67
CA TYR A 129 8.32 1.16 2.67
C TYR A 129 8.34 -0.31 2.23
N LEU A 130 8.22 -1.21 3.22
CA LEU A 130 8.22 -2.65 3.04
C LEU A 130 6.86 -3.22 3.45
N ALA A 131 6.26 -4.09 2.62
CA ALA A 131 4.98 -4.73 2.95
C ALA A 131 5.19 -6.23 3.23
N PHE A 132 4.80 -6.66 4.43
CA PHE A 132 4.83 -8.06 4.85
C PHE A 132 3.43 -8.63 5.01
N GLY A 133 3.23 -9.89 4.65
CA GLY A 133 1.94 -10.58 4.73
C GLY A 133 1.90 -11.86 3.89
N ALA A 134 0.83 -12.63 4.00
CA ALA A 134 -0.41 -12.30 4.72
C ALA A 134 -0.32 -12.76 6.18
N PHE A 135 -0.78 -11.89 7.10
CA PHE A 135 -0.81 -12.23 8.53
C PHE A 135 -2.01 -13.10 8.88
N TYR A 136 -3.18 -12.83 8.29
CA TYR A 136 -4.42 -13.53 8.56
C TYR A 136 -5.10 -13.96 7.26
N SER A 137 -6.04 -14.91 7.36
CA SER A 137 -6.85 -15.36 6.22
C SER A 137 -7.69 -14.22 5.64
N SER A 138 -7.86 -14.20 4.32
CA SER A 138 -8.61 -13.17 3.61
C SER A 138 -9.46 -13.77 2.51
N LYS A 139 -10.70 -13.30 2.37
CA LYS A 139 -11.61 -13.68 1.27
C LYS A 139 -11.26 -13.02 -0.07
N THR A 140 -10.47 -11.94 -0.07
CA THR A 140 -10.21 -11.13 -1.26
C THR A 140 -9.10 -11.65 -2.17
N LYS A 141 -8.24 -12.54 -1.68
CA LYS A 141 -7.15 -13.14 -2.45
C LYS A 141 -6.73 -14.49 -1.87
N LYS A 142 -6.49 -15.49 -2.74
CA LYS A 142 -5.84 -16.75 -2.36
C LYS A 142 -4.44 -16.46 -1.79
N ILE A 143 -4.19 -16.87 -0.56
CA ILE A 143 -2.95 -16.61 0.15
C ILE A 143 -1.90 -17.63 -0.29
N LYS A 144 -0.83 -17.14 -0.93
CA LYS A 144 0.32 -17.96 -1.32
C LYS A 144 1.42 -17.97 -0.23
N TYR A 145 1.58 -16.86 0.49
CA TYR A 145 2.59 -16.69 1.54
C TYR A 145 1.90 -16.29 2.83
N ARG A 146 2.15 -17.03 3.90
CA ARG A 146 1.73 -16.70 5.26
C ARG A 146 2.91 -16.24 6.08
N THR A 147 2.67 -15.34 7.02
CA THR A 147 3.68 -14.85 7.96
C THR A 147 3.12 -14.74 9.37
N ASN A 148 3.98 -14.44 10.33
CA ASN A 148 3.62 -14.23 11.73
C ASN A 148 4.27 -12.94 12.29
N LEU A 149 3.98 -12.60 13.53
CA LEU A 149 4.44 -11.35 14.14
C LEU A 149 5.97 -11.26 14.27
N LYS A 150 6.70 -12.39 14.32
CA LYS A 150 8.16 -12.42 14.43
C LYS A 150 8.83 -11.66 13.28
N ILE A 151 8.25 -11.71 12.05
CA ILE A 151 8.83 -11.02 10.88
C ILE A 151 8.90 -9.50 11.07
N LEU A 152 7.94 -8.89 11.76
CA LEU A 152 7.91 -7.44 12.01
C LEU A 152 9.07 -7.02 12.92
N ASN A 153 9.31 -7.80 13.97
CA ASN A 153 10.42 -7.56 14.90
C ASN A 153 11.78 -7.78 14.22
N LEU A 154 11.92 -8.84 13.41
CA LEU A 154 13.13 -9.09 12.63
C LEU A 154 13.38 -7.97 11.62
N ALA A 155 12.35 -7.50 10.92
CA ALA A 155 12.49 -6.38 10.00
C ALA A 155 12.93 -5.10 10.71
N LYS A 156 12.44 -4.82 11.92
CA LYS A 156 12.84 -3.63 12.68
C LYS A 156 14.28 -3.70 13.22
N LYS A 157 14.84 -4.90 13.40
CA LYS A 157 16.28 -5.04 13.75
C LYS A 157 17.20 -4.64 12.61
N ILE A 158 16.76 -4.73 11.35
CA ILE A 158 17.60 -4.48 10.17
C ILE A 158 17.33 -3.14 9.50
N THR A 159 16.24 -2.42 9.85
CA THR A 159 15.90 -1.16 9.18
C THR A 159 14.91 -0.28 9.95
N ASN A 160 15.05 1.02 9.75
CA ASN A 160 14.07 2.03 10.13
C ASN A 160 13.04 2.33 9.01
N THR A 161 13.16 1.68 7.84
CA THR A 161 12.19 1.80 6.76
C THR A 161 10.80 1.42 7.25
N PRO A 162 9.75 2.22 6.96
CA PRO A 162 8.40 1.94 7.42
C PRO A 162 7.89 0.57 6.97
N ILE A 163 7.18 -0.11 7.86
CA ILE A 163 6.62 -1.44 7.65
C ILE A 163 5.10 -1.36 7.48
N VAL A 164 4.58 -1.94 6.42
CA VAL A 164 3.16 -2.15 6.16
C VAL A 164 2.83 -3.62 6.42
N ALA A 165 1.92 -3.90 7.35
CA ALA A 165 1.36 -5.25 7.54
C ALA A 165 0.11 -5.41 6.65
N ILE A 166 -0.02 -6.55 5.96
CA ILE A 166 -1.15 -6.83 5.05
C ILE A 166 -1.69 -8.26 5.23
N GLY A 167 -2.97 -8.44 4.95
CA GLY A 167 -3.66 -9.75 4.87
C GLY A 167 -4.60 -9.99 6.02
N GLY A 168 -5.92 -10.00 5.74
CA GLY A 168 -6.99 -10.36 6.66
C GLY A 168 -7.11 -9.49 7.91
N ILE A 169 -6.66 -8.24 7.86
CA ILE A 169 -6.66 -7.32 9.00
C ILE A 169 -8.08 -6.82 9.26
N LYS A 170 -8.53 -6.88 10.53
CA LYS A 170 -9.84 -6.51 11.04
C LYS A 170 -9.71 -5.79 12.40
N LEU A 171 -10.82 -5.24 12.91
CA LEU A 171 -10.88 -4.65 14.26
C LEU A 171 -10.45 -5.63 15.37
N SER A 172 -10.77 -6.92 15.22
CA SER A 172 -10.44 -7.93 16.23
C SER A 172 -8.95 -8.31 16.29
N ASN A 173 -8.12 -7.95 15.27
CA ASN A 173 -6.74 -8.44 15.20
C ASN A 173 -5.67 -7.37 14.94
N TYR A 174 -6.04 -6.14 14.63
CA TYR A 174 -5.10 -5.09 14.20
C TYR A 174 -4.12 -4.63 15.28
N LYS A 175 -4.56 -4.60 16.56
CA LYS A 175 -3.75 -4.10 17.68
C LYS A 175 -2.44 -4.85 17.83
N LYS A 176 -2.46 -6.19 17.69
CA LYS A 176 -1.27 -7.05 17.76
C LYS A 176 -0.20 -6.66 16.74
N LEU A 177 -0.59 -6.24 15.55
CA LEU A 177 0.35 -5.82 14.50
C LEU A 177 1.04 -4.49 14.84
N LEU A 178 0.29 -3.51 15.37
CA LEU A 178 0.85 -2.23 15.80
C LEU A 178 1.80 -2.39 16.99
N LEU A 179 1.42 -3.19 17.99
CA LEU A 179 2.26 -3.53 19.14
C LEU A 179 3.57 -4.21 18.70
N ASN A 180 3.54 -5.01 17.63
CA ASN A 180 4.72 -5.62 17.02
C ASN A 180 5.39 -4.73 15.96
N LYS A 181 5.28 -3.40 16.10
CA LYS A 181 6.05 -2.40 15.34
C LYS A 181 5.68 -2.27 13.84
N ALA A 182 4.51 -2.73 13.38
CA ALA A 182 3.98 -2.30 12.10
C ALA A 182 3.71 -0.78 12.14
N ASN A 183 4.10 -0.06 11.09
CA ASN A 183 3.84 1.37 10.98
C ASN A 183 2.47 1.64 10.35
N PHE A 184 2.06 0.78 9.41
CA PHE A 184 0.81 0.90 8.67
C PHE A 184 0.14 -0.47 8.52
N LEU A 185 -1.18 -0.45 8.45
CA LEU A 185 -2.04 -1.62 8.28
C LEU A 185 -2.77 -1.52 6.94
N ALA A 186 -2.47 -2.43 6.01
CA ALA A 186 -3.11 -2.47 4.69
C ALA A 186 -4.43 -3.23 4.75
N ILE A 187 -5.53 -2.52 4.52
CA ILE A 187 -6.90 -3.00 4.63
C ILE A 187 -7.62 -2.81 3.29
N SER A 188 -8.40 -3.81 2.88
CA SER A 188 -9.28 -3.74 1.69
C SER A 188 -10.66 -4.34 2.02
N GLY A 189 -10.85 -5.63 1.90
CA GLY A 189 -12.14 -6.32 2.00
C GLY A 189 -12.83 -6.28 3.37
N TYR A 190 -12.31 -5.56 4.34
CA TYR A 190 -13.01 -5.25 5.59
C TYR A 190 -13.76 -3.90 5.51
N ILE A 191 -13.41 -3.06 4.54
CA ILE A 191 -14.02 -1.73 4.36
C ILE A 191 -15.01 -1.74 3.19
N TRP A 192 -14.68 -2.49 2.12
CA TRP A 192 -15.47 -2.57 0.87
C TRP A 192 -16.37 -3.78 0.79
#